data_7fd638fc9a46ac8067ea2adf0187af14
#
_entry.id   7fd638fc9a46ac8067ea2adf0187af14
#
_cell.length_a   1.000
_cell.length_b   1.000
_cell.length_c   1.000
_cell.angle_alpha   90.00
_cell.angle_beta   90.00
_cell.angle_gamma   90.00
#
_symmetry.space_group_name_H-M   'P 1'
#
loop_
_entity.id
_entity.type
_entity.pdbx_description
1 polymer ?
#
loop_
_entity_poly.entity_id
_entity_poly.type
_entity_poly.pdbx_seq_one_letter_code
_entity_poly.pdbx_strand_id
1 'polypeptide(L)'
;MNKFKKIVSIFMSAVMISSVGVMGASANSTSDYTIKSPYADVVWSGENAWGAYRGNLHSHTTYSDSDIDLASMVKEYYNLGYDFLANTDHAVTGVEWNKEPDIQLLYSYQELLGNKVALLTDEENEAITTGTYNNRGRKMVNVMGGNELNNLSLSKNHVNGFFLPSDVGNGFGGLENEAGYEKAIQFVQDNGGLSHINHPGDWLETNSNPEAVNDPDNIEFFGNLLLKYDTCLGIEVLNERNGTTGYDRILWDNLLMYCLPYGKNVIGFSNTDAHSLINCDSSFSVFMMEENTVDNIKETMQNGAFFAITRALRGNNFEIGPAEEFDTRGSGIPYPMFTELSVNGHEITARATDAQEIQFIANGKVIAKQAIGNNAVTVNLDDVEGVEDFEYVRVELKGEGGMCLSQALIIDDGSEPLEFSESKGLCAMLHNLFIKIKGTKLWTIFQEIVIAVKNKIK
;
A
#
# COMPACT_ATOMS: atom_id res chain seq x y z
N MET A 1 -8.46 13.44 -31.71
CA MET A 1 -8.82 12.11 -32.29
C MET A 1 -8.06 10.96 -31.63
N ASN A 2 -6.92 11.24 -30.98
CA ASN A 2 -6.10 10.18 -30.33
C ASN A 2 -6.55 9.80 -28.90
N LYS A 3 -7.17 10.72 -28.14
CA LYS A 3 -7.63 10.44 -26.75
C LYS A 3 -8.78 9.40 -26.68
N PHE A 4 -9.67 9.41 -27.66
CA PHE A 4 -10.77 8.41 -27.71
C PHE A 4 -10.29 7.00 -28.05
N LYS A 5 -9.15 6.87 -28.74
CA LYS A 5 -8.55 5.56 -29.07
C LYS A 5 -7.86 4.92 -27.86
N LYS A 6 -7.24 5.72 -26.95
CA LYS A 6 -6.62 5.20 -25.71
C LYS A 6 -7.68 4.59 -24.76
N ILE A 7 -8.82 5.26 -24.56
CA ILE A 7 -9.90 4.77 -23.68
C ILE A 7 -10.49 3.44 -24.22
N VAL A 8 -10.61 3.30 -25.53
CA VAL A 8 -11.11 2.06 -26.14
C VAL A 8 -10.07 0.93 -26.09
N SER A 9 -8.77 1.24 -26.07
CA SER A 9 -7.70 0.24 -25.92
C SER A 9 -7.69 -0.42 -24.53
N ILE A 10 -7.89 0.34 -23.46
CA ILE A 10 -7.93 -0.18 -22.09
C ILE A 10 -9.11 -1.16 -21.89
N PHE A 11 -10.25 -0.89 -22.52
CA PHE A 11 -11.42 -1.80 -22.47
C PHE A 11 -11.32 -3.03 -23.39
N MET A 12 -10.39 -3.04 -24.37
CA MET A 12 -10.23 -4.19 -25.27
C MET A 12 -9.09 -5.15 -24.91
N SER A 13 -8.17 -4.77 -24.05
CA SER A 13 -7.04 -5.62 -23.66
C SER A 13 -7.45 -6.81 -22.76
N ALA A 14 -8.61 -6.75 -22.14
CA ALA A 14 -9.13 -7.84 -21.29
C ALA A 14 -9.85 -8.98 -22.07
N VAL A 15 -9.98 -8.91 -23.40
CA VAL A 15 -10.82 -9.86 -24.13
C VAL A 15 -10.11 -10.61 -25.26
N MET A 16 -8.83 -10.36 -25.55
CA MET A 16 -8.17 -11.08 -26.64
C MET A 16 -6.76 -11.60 -26.28
N ILE A 17 -6.72 -12.78 -25.72
CA ILE A 17 -5.58 -13.69 -25.89
C ILE A 17 -6.04 -14.85 -26.76
N SER A 18 -5.80 -14.76 -28.07
CA SER A 18 -5.48 -15.92 -28.92
C SER A 18 -4.99 -15.47 -30.30
N SER A 19 -3.73 -15.81 -30.55
CA SER A 19 -3.08 -16.09 -31.84
C SER A 19 -3.04 -14.99 -32.94
N VAL A 20 -1.89 -14.54 -33.33
CA VAL A 20 -1.16 -14.88 -34.57
C VAL A 20 0.08 -14.01 -34.65
N GLY A 21 1.27 -14.64 -34.77
CA GLY A 21 2.52 -13.93 -35.03
C GLY A 21 2.53 -13.26 -36.42
N VAL A 22 2.92 -12.01 -36.43
CA VAL A 22 3.46 -11.36 -37.62
C VAL A 22 4.75 -10.69 -37.24
N MET A 23 5.88 -11.17 -37.77
CA MET A 23 7.15 -10.46 -37.72
C MET A 23 6.98 -9.12 -38.44
N GLY A 24 6.96 -8.03 -37.71
CA GLY A 24 7.07 -6.69 -38.23
C GLY A 24 8.33 -6.06 -37.67
N ALA A 25 9.21 -5.59 -38.53
CA ALA A 25 10.43 -4.91 -38.16
C ALA A 25 10.12 -3.74 -37.21
N SER A 26 10.73 -3.78 -36.03
CA SER A 26 10.74 -2.70 -35.06
C SER A 26 11.39 -1.47 -35.69
N ALA A 27 10.61 -0.43 -35.94
CA ALA A 27 11.17 0.91 -36.04
C ALA A 27 11.44 1.34 -34.58
N ASN A 28 12.70 1.57 -34.21
CA ASN A 28 13.08 2.25 -33.00
C ASN A 28 12.43 3.63 -32.94
N SER A 29 11.24 3.75 -32.44
CA SER A 29 10.75 5.00 -31.89
C SER A 29 11.30 5.07 -30.46
N THR A 30 12.38 5.81 -30.25
CA THR A 30 12.76 6.27 -28.91
C THR A 30 11.56 7.08 -28.40
N SER A 31 10.70 6.46 -27.60
CA SER A 31 9.66 7.18 -26.90
C SER A 31 10.37 8.12 -25.92
N ASP A 32 10.09 9.39 -26.04
CA ASP A 32 10.67 10.43 -25.19
C ASP A 32 9.90 10.38 -23.86
N TYR A 33 10.39 9.60 -22.88
CA TYR A 33 9.79 9.48 -21.55
C TYR A 33 10.85 9.75 -20.48
N THR A 34 10.40 10.03 -19.28
CA THR A 34 11.26 10.15 -18.09
C THR A 34 10.77 9.22 -17.00
N ILE A 35 11.66 8.82 -16.09
CA ILE A 35 11.33 7.99 -14.93
C ILE A 35 11.35 8.86 -13.69
N LYS A 36 10.17 9.10 -13.10
CA LYS A 36 10.04 9.82 -11.83
C LYS A 36 10.16 8.84 -10.67
N SER A 37 11.17 9.04 -9.84
CA SER A 37 11.47 8.17 -8.69
C SER A 37 11.14 8.88 -7.38
N PRO A 38 10.42 8.23 -6.45
CA PRO A 38 10.25 8.76 -5.10
C PRO A 38 11.57 8.79 -4.32
N TYR A 39 12.60 8.13 -4.82
CA TYR A 39 13.95 8.06 -4.23
C TYR A 39 14.94 9.04 -4.86
N ALA A 40 14.49 9.96 -5.73
CA ALA A 40 15.39 10.84 -6.48
C ALA A 40 16.25 11.74 -5.58
N ASP A 41 15.71 12.17 -4.44
CA ASP A 41 16.39 13.03 -3.48
C ASP A 41 17.14 12.27 -2.39
N VAL A 42 17.04 10.93 -2.35
CA VAL A 42 17.70 10.11 -1.33
C VAL A 42 19.20 10.10 -1.52
N VAL A 43 19.93 10.55 -0.51
CA VAL A 43 21.40 10.46 -0.47
C VAL A 43 21.80 9.09 0.10
N TRP A 44 22.18 8.17 -0.79
CA TRP A 44 22.44 6.77 -0.46
C TRP A 44 23.77 6.52 0.27
N SER A 45 24.72 7.40 0.15
CA SER A 45 26.06 7.19 0.71
C SER A 45 26.79 8.50 1.03
N GLY A 46 27.87 8.41 1.80
CA GLY A 46 28.68 9.56 2.19
C GLY A 46 28.28 10.14 3.55
N GLU A 47 28.84 11.29 3.87
CA GLU A 47 28.71 11.93 5.19
C GLU A 47 27.26 12.40 5.47
N ASN A 48 26.53 12.74 4.41
CA ASN A 48 25.13 13.21 4.50
C ASN A 48 24.12 12.13 4.06
N ALA A 49 24.50 10.84 4.09
CA ALA A 49 23.59 9.77 3.73
C ALA A 49 22.33 9.79 4.62
N TRP A 50 21.17 9.61 3.98
CA TRP A 50 19.92 9.49 4.70
C TRP A 50 19.87 8.21 5.54
N GLY A 51 19.17 8.27 6.65
CA GLY A 51 18.94 7.09 7.49
C GLY A 51 17.82 6.22 6.95
N ALA A 52 17.96 4.92 7.16
CA ALA A 52 16.88 3.95 6.98
C ALA A 52 16.19 3.75 8.33
N TYR A 53 14.92 4.16 8.44
CA TYR A 53 14.16 4.15 9.67
C TYR A 53 13.01 3.15 9.58
N ARG A 54 13.07 2.09 10.39
CA ARG A 54 12.04 1.06 10.48
C ARG A 54 10.84 1.61 11.25
N GLY A 55 9.66 1.53 10.66
CA GLY A 55 8.44 2.01 11.28
C GLY A 55 7.24 1.12 11.06
N ASN A 56 6.26 1.30 11.94
CA ASN A 56 4.96 0.66 11.80
C ASN A 56 3.86 1.70 12.01
N LEU A 57 2.87 1.65 11.13
CA LEU A 57 1.75 2.59 11.09
C LEU A 57 0.40 1.90 11.32
N HIS A 58 0.38 0.65 11.82
CA HIS A 58 -0.83 -0.10 12.14
C HIS A 58 -0.57 -1.11 13.26
N SER A 59 -1.11 -0.84 14.44
CA SER A 59 -0.98 -1.71 15.61
C SER A 59 -2.12 -1.51 16.59
N HIS A 60 -2.48 -2.58 17.29
CA HIS A 60 -3.56 -2.63 18.26
C HIS A 60 -3.07 -2.96 19.66
N THR A 61 -3.82 -2.50 20.64
CA THR A 61 -3.56 -2.74 22.06
C THR A 61 -4.86 -3.09 22.78
N THR A 62 -4.80 -3.23 24.10
CA THR A 62 -6.01 -3.37 24.92
C THR A 62 -6.90 -2.12 24.93
N TYR A 63 -6.55 -1.09 24.18
CA TYR A 63 -7.49 0.00 23.90
C TYR A 63 -8.57 -0.40 22.90
N SER A 64 -8.32 -1.40 22.07
CA SER A 64 -9.32 -1.96 21.15
C SER A 64 -9.48 -3.46 21.32
N ASP A 65 -8.90 -4.27 20.49
CA ASP A 65 -9.19 -5.71 20.37
C ASP A 65 -7.96 -6.62 20.51
N SER A 66 -6.79 -6.06 20.81
CA SER A 66 -5.62 -6.85 21.20
C SER A 66 -5.66 -7.21 22.70
N ASP A 67 -5.05 -8.34 23.04
CA ASP A 67 -4.84 -8.76 24.45
C ASP A 67 -3.56 -8.14 25.07
N ILE A 68 -2.81 -7.35 24.30
CA ILE A 68 -1.53 -6.77 24.69
C ILE A 68 -1.70 -5.30 25.09
N ASP A 69 -1.29 -4.95 26.30
CA ASP A 69 -1.35 -3.58 26.78
C ASP A 69 -0.37 -2.65 26.02
N LEU A 70 -0.69 -1.34 26.00
CA LEU A 70 0.07 -0.34 25.25
C LEU A 70 1.55 -0.34 25.64
N ALA A 71 1.87 -0.39 26.93
CA ALA A 71 3.26 -0.37 27.40
C ALA A 71 4.06 -1.58 26.90
N SER A 72 3.45 -2.76 26.92
CA SER A 72 4.06 -3.99 26.41
C SER A 72 4.26 -3.93 24.90
N MET A 73 3.26 -3.45 24.17
CA MET A 73 3.30 -3.32 22.71
C MET A 73 4.42 -2.35 22.27
N VAL A 74 4.45 -1.15 22.84
CA VAL A 74 5.48 -0.13 22.54
C VAL A 74 6.89 -0.63 22.85
N LYS A 75 7.08 -1.30 24.00
CA LYS A 75 8.39 -1.88 24.38
C LYS A 75 8.83 -2.97 23.41
N GLU A 76 7.90 -3.80 22.92
CA GLU A 76 8.23 -4.84 21.95
C GLU A 76 8.70 -4.23 20.62
N TYR A 77 7.99 -3.26 20.07
CA TYR A 77 8.43 -2.55 18.87
C TYR A 77 9.80 -1.89 19.06
N TYR A 78 10.00 -1.23 20.18
CA TYR A 78 11.29 -0.61 20.48
C TYR A 78 12.42 -1.64 20.53
N ASN A 79 12.21 -2.78 21.19
CA ASN A 79 13.20 -3.86 21.30
C ASN A 79 13.48 -4.55 19.95
N LEU A 80 12.49 -4.63 19.06
CA LEU A 80 12.62 -5.12 17.69
C LEU A 80 13.33 -4.14 16.75
N GLY A 81 13.69 -2.94 17.25
CA GLY A 81 14.47 -1.98 16.50
C GLY A 81 13.65 -0.99 15.67
N TYR A 82 12.37 -0.81 15.97
CA TYR A 82 11.57 0.23 15.31
C TYR A 82 12.01 1.63 15.73
N ASP A 83 11.96 2.55 14.79
CA ASP A 83 12.37 3.96 14.95
C ASP A 83 11.17 4.90 15.03
N PHE A 84 9.99 4.47 14.57
CA PHE A 84 8.73 5.16 14.78
C PHE A 84 7.56 4.17 14.85
N LEU A 85 6.49 4.59 15.55
CA LEU A 85 5.29 3.78 15.76
C LEU A 85 4.05 4.66 15.82
N ALA A 86 3.00 4.31 15.08
CA ALA A 86 1.64 4.76 15.30
C ALA A 86 0.83 3.66 15.96
N ASN A 87 0.17 3.96 17.07
CA ASN A 87 -0.91 3.12 17.59
C ASN A 87 -2.20 3.55 16.90
N THR A 88 -2.90 2.60 16.32
CA THR A 88 -4.11 2.82 15.54
C THR A 88 -5.26 1.98 16.07
N ASP A 89 -5.37 1.94 17.39
CA ASP A 89 -6.47 1.25 18.06
C ASP A 89 -7.82 1.69 17.51
N HIS A 90 -8.75 0.78 17.38
CA HIS A 90 -10.11 1.07 16.93
C HIS A 90 -10.79 2.07 17.84
N ALA A 91 -11.39 3.10 17.27
CA ALA A 91 -12.16 4.14 17.97
C ALA A 91 -11.37 4.94 19.03
N VAL A 92 -10.06 4.81 19.07
CA VAL A 92 -9.19 5.50 20.02
C VAL A 92 -8.12 6.22 19.26
N THR A 93 -8.12 7.56 19.31
CA THR A 93 -7.06 8.36 18.69
C THR A 93 -5.84 8.38 19.58
N GLY A 94 -4.71 7.89 19.04
CA GLY A 94 -3.46 7.73 19.77
C GLY A 94 -2.87 9.05 20.24
N VAL A 95 -2.46 9.07 21.50
CA VAL A 95 -1.77 10.19 22.17
C VAL A 95 -0.36 9.76 22.59
N GLU A 96 0.25 10.48 23.52
CA GLU A 96 1.52 10.05 24.11
C GLU A 96 1.36 8.71 24.86
N TRP A 97 2.37 7.84 24.79
CA TRP A 97 2.32 6.47 25.33
C TRP A 97 2.24 6.38 26.86
N ASN A 98 2.42 7.50 27.57
CA ASN A 98 2.28 7.65 29.02
C ASN A 98 1.01 8.39 29.43
N LYS A 99 0.08 8.64 28.50
CA LYS A 99 -1.18 9.34 28.74
C LYS A 99 -2.39 8.51 28.31
N GLU A 100 -3.48 8.70 29.02
CA GLU A 100 -4.77 8.17 28.61
C GLU A 100 -5.31 8.95 27.39
N PRO A 101 -5.94 8.28 26.43
CA PRO A 101 -6.55 8.95 25.29
C PRO A 101 -7.75 9.80 25.71
N ASP A 102 -7.98 10.92 24.99
CA ASP A 102 -9.07 11.84 25.27
C ASP A 102 -10.44 11.18 25.04
N ILE A 103 -10.53 10.24 24.09
CA ILE A 103 -11.75 9.49 23.78
C ILE A 103 -11.53 8.03 24.21
N GLN A 104 -12.37 7.58 25.14
CA GLN A 104 -12.16 6.36 25.90
C GLN A 104 -13.32 5.35 25.78
N LEU A 105 -14.15 5.42 24.73
CA LEU A 105 -15.34 4.56 24.66
C LEU A 105 -14.99 3.06 24.72
N LEU A 106 -14.02 2.62 23.92
CA LEU A 106 -13.58 1.23 23.93
C LEU A 106 -12.62 0.92 25.09
N TYR A 107 -11.80 1.88 25.50
CA TYR A 107 -10.97 1.78 26.68
C TYR A 107 -11.81 1.44 27.93
N SER A 108 -12.88 2.20 28.18
CA SER A 108 -13.78 1.92 29.32
C SER A 108 -14.45 0.55 29.20
N TYR A 109 -14.69 0.05 27.99
CA TYR A 109 -15.20 -1.29 27.77
C TYR A 109 -14.17 -2.36 28.11
N GLN A 110 -12.91 -2.19 27.74
CA GLN A 110 -11.81 -3.11 28.07
C GLN A 110 -11.58 -3.17 29.58
N GLU A 111 -11.60 -2.04 30.26
CA GLU A 111 -11.53 -2.00 31.74
C GLU A 111 -12.69 -2.76 32.40
N LEU A 112 -13.91 -2.60 31.86
CA LEU A 112 -15.09 -3.32 32.35
C LEU A 112 -14.96 -4.84 32.18
N LEU A 113 -14.30 -5.30 31.12
CA LEU A 113 -13.96 -6.70 30.87
C LEU A 113 -12.81 -7.19 31.78
N GLY A 114 -12.15 -6.30 32.51
CA GLY A 114 -11.01 -6.62 33.38
C GLY A 114 -9.68 -6.76 32.63
N ASN A 115 -9.60 -6.28 31.39
CA ASN A 115 -8.37 -6.28 30.62
C ASN A 115 -7.40 -5.22 31.16
N LYS A 116 -6.12 -5.55 31.13
CA LYS A 116 -5.08 -4.65 31.64
C LYS A 116 -4.74 -3.59 30.58
N VAL A 117 -4.86 -2.33 30.97
CA VAL A 117 -4.54 -1.17 30.13
C VAL A 117 -3.34 -0.45 30.77
N ALA A 118 -2.13 -0.97 30.56
CA ALA A 118 -0.93 -0.37 31.13
C ALA A 118 -0.32 0.64 30.17
N LEU A 119 -0.08 1.85 30.67
CA LEU A 119 0.69 2.90 30.01
C LEU A 119 2.19 2.77 30.33
N LEU A 120 3.03 3.43 29.54
CA LEU A 120 4.41 3.67 29.94
C LEU A 120 4.43 4.61 31.16
N THR A 121 5.44 4.45 32.02
CA THR A 121 5.74 5.53 32.97
C THR A 121 6.37 6.72 32.25
N ASP A 122 6.41 7.88 32.90
CA ASP A 122 7.07 9.07 32.33
C ASP A 122 8.53 8.79 32.00
N GLU A 123 9.25 8.08 32.90
CA GLU A 123 10.64 7.70 32.70
C GLU A 123 10.83 6.72 31.52
N GLU A 124 9.94 5.75 31.37
CA GLU A 124 10.00 4.81 30.26
C GLU A 124 9.71 5.51 28.92
N ASN A 125 8.70 6.38 28.90
CA ASN A 125 8.35 7.16 27.71
C ASN A 125 9.51 8.09 27.31
N GLU A 126 10.11 8.82 28.25
CA GLU A 126 11.29 9.64 28.00
C GLU A 126 12.46 8.79 27.50
N ALA A 127 12.73 7.65 28.11
CA ALA A 127 13.83 6.78 27.72
C ALA A 127 13.67 6.21 26.31
N ILE A 128 12.47 5.84 25.90
CA ILE A 128 12.15 5.34 24.54
C ILE A 128 12.26 6.47 23.52
N THR A 129 11.66 7.63 23.80
CA THR A 129 11.64 8.77 22.87
C THR A 129 12.98 9.49 22.75
N THR A 130 13.91 9.29 23.70
CA THR A 130 15.29 9.80 23.63
C THR A 130 16.30 8.74 23.19
N GLY A 131 15.91 7.45 23.16
CA GLY A 131 16.77 6.36 22.74
C GLY A 131 17.64 5.76 23.84
N THR A 132 17.39 6.08 25.11
CA THR A 132 18.18 5.59 26.26
C THR A 132 17.63 4.29 26.85
N TYR A 133 16.39 3.91 26.52
CA TYR A 133 15.80 2.66 26.99
C TYR A 133 16.62 1.46 26.52
N ASN A 134 16.96 0.56 27.43
CA ASN A 134 17.81 -0.61 27.18
C ASN A 134 19.16 -0.30 26.50
N ASN A 135 19.67 0.92 26.59
CA ASN A 135 20.92 1.40 25.97
C ASN A 135 20.95 1.23 24.44
N ARG A 136 19.79 1.29 23.77
CA ARG A 136 19.71 1.11 22.33
C ARG A 136 20.43 2.21 21.53
N GLY A 137 20.46 3.45 22.05
CA GLY A 137 21.12 4.59 21.38
C GLY A 137 20.33 5.19 20.19
N ARG A 138 19.11 4.71 19.92
CA ARG A 138 18.21 5.23 18.88
C ARG A 138 16.82 5.46 19.47
N LYS A 139 16.27 6.65 19.26
CA LYS A 139 14.92 7.01 19.69
C LYS A 139 13.85 6.29 18.86
N MET A 140 12.67 6.10 19.43
CA MET A 140 11.46 5.77 18.69
C MET A 140 10.49 6.95 18.77
N VAL A 141 10.07 7.44 17.61
CA VAL A 141 9.12 8.56 17.48
C VAL A 141 7.69 8.03 17.61
N ASN A 142 6.90 8.68 18.47
CA ASN A 142 5.47 8.44 18.54
C ASN A 142 4.76 9.23 17.44
N VAL A 143 4.15 8.53 16.48
CA VAL A 143 3.30 9.12 15.44
C VAL A 143 1.89 9.25 16.01
N MET A 144 1.64 10.34 16.73
CA MET A 144 0.36 10.58 17.37
C MET A 144 -0.76 10.84 16.35
N GLY A 145 -2.01 10.70 16.81
CA GLY A 145 -3.18 10.89 15.98
C GLY A 145 -3.50 9.70 15.09
N GLY A 146 -2.94 8.51 15.40
CA GLY A 146 -3.29 7.25 14.75
C GLY A 146 -4.65 6.73 15.21
N ASN A 147 -5.48 6.24 14.28
CA ASN A 147 -6.79 5.65 14.58
C ASN A 147 -7.21 4.74 13.41
N GLU A 148 -7.55 3.50 13.68
CA GLU A 148 -8.20 2.67 12.69
C GLU A 148 -9.72 2.89 12.75
N LEU A 149 -10.25 3.49 11.71
CA LEU A 149 -11.65 3.90 11.56
C LEU A 149 -12.51 2.74 11.06
N ASN A 150 -13.83 2.82 11.29
CA ASN A 150 -14.87 1.83 10.92
C ASN A 150 -14.83 0.50 11.70
N ASN A 151 -14.26 0.49 12.86
CA ASN A 151 -14.13 -0.67 13.73
C ASN A 151 -15.45 -1.35 14.15
N LEU A 152 -16.56 -0.62 14.18
CA LEU A 152 -17.88 -1.19 14.46
C LEU A 152 -18.57 -1.72 13.20
N SER A 153 -17.93 -1.61 12.06
CA SER A 153 -18.36 -2.19 10.82
C SER A 153 -18.00 -3.68 10.80
N LEU A 154 -18.98 -4.54 10.72
CA LEU A 154 -18.79 -5.98 10.52
C LEU A 154 -18.23 -6.30 9.12
N SER A 155 -18.01 -5.28 8.27
CA SER A 155 -17.65 -5.39 6.87
C SER A 155 -16.14 -5.28 6.60
N LYS A 156 -15.31 -5.07 7.63
CA LYS A 156 -13.83 -5.00 7.52
C LYS A 156 -13.31 -3.90 6.57
N ASN A 157 -14.08 -2.85 6.35
CA ASN A 157 -13.72 -1.71 5.49
C ASN A 157 -12.95 -0.66 6.29
N HIS A 158 -11.77 -1.02 6.78
CA HIS A 158 -10.98 -0.21 7.68
C HIS A 158 -10.08 0.80 6.95
N VAL A 159 -9.85 1.93 7.61
CA VAL A 159 -8.98 3.02 7.15
C VAL A 159 -8.15 3.52 8.31
N ASN A 160 -6.85 3.54 8.18
CA ASN A 160 -6.00 4.25 9.13
C ASN A 160 -5.98 5.75 8.82
N GLY A 161 -6.28 6.54 9.84
CA GLY A 161 -6.03 7.97 9.88
C GLY A 161 -4.81 8.28 10.72
N PHE A 162 -4.06 9.33 10.34
CA PHE A 162 -2.84 9.76 11.00
C PHE A 162 -2.85 11.27 11.21
N PHE A 163 -2.13 11.72 12.24
CA PHE A 163 -2.01 13.14 12.58
C PHE A 163 -3.35 13.79 12.91
N LEU A 164 -4.31 13.00 13.37
CA LEU A 164 -5.60 13.49 13.83
C LEU A 164 -5.45 14.21 15.18
N PRO A 165 -6.25 15.27 15.43
CA PRO A 165 -6.36 15.85 16.77
C PRO A 165 -6.83 14.81 17.79
N SER A 166 -6.33 14.87 19.02
CA SER A 166 -6.63 13.88 20.07
C SER A 166 -8.09 13.89 20.53
N ASP A 167 -8.77 15.03 20.35
CA ASP A 167 -10.18 15.25 20.72
C ASP A 167 -11.20 14.87 19.63
N VAL A 168 -10.73 14.44 18.45
CA VAL A 168 -11.63 13.92 17.44
C VAL A 168 -11.94 12.46 17.70
N GLY A 169 -13.23 12.16 17.60
CA GLY A 169 -13.74 10.81 17.82
C GLY A 169 -13.50 9.89 16.65
N ASN A 170 -14.12 8.77 16.78
CA ASN A 170 -14.14 7.77 15.75
C ASN A 170 -15.10 8.20 14.64
N GLY A 171 -14.59 8.29 13.42
CA GLY A 171 -15.44 8.37 12.24
C GLY A 171 -16.16 7.03 12.06
N PHE A 172 -17.33 6.89 12.68
CA PHE A 172 -18.18 5.76 12.40
C PHE A 172 -18.60 5.81 10.93
N GLY A 173 -17.91 5.06 10.09
CA GLY A 173 -18.48 4.60 8.84
C GLY A 173 -19.76 3.84 9.18
N GLY A 174 -20.83 4.03 8.45
CA GLY A 174 -22.06 3.25 8.67
C GLY A 174 -21.78 1.75 8.51
N LEU A 175 -22.72 0.93 8.96
CA LEU A 175 -22.70 -0.52 8.75
C LEU A 175 -22.75 -0.92 7.26
N GLU A 176 -22.76 0.05 6.36
CA GLU A 176 -22.91 -0.13 4.93
C GLU A 176 -21.53 -0.17 4.26
N ASN A 177 -21.30 -1.25 3.58
CA ASN A 177 -20.07 -1.73 2.95
C ASN A 177 -19.18 -0.63 2.32
N GLU A 178 -19.55 -0.09 1.19
CA GLU A 178 -18.71 0.83 0.41
C GLU A 178 -18.68 2.23 1.03
N ALA A 179 -19.81 2.73 1.49
CA ALA A 179 -19.94 4.05 2.10
C ALA A 179 -19.08 4.23 3.37
N GLY A 180 -18.67 3.13 4.01
CA GLY A 180 -17.81 3.16 5.18
C GLY A 180 -16.40 3.66 4.86
N TYR A 181 -15.78 3.17 3.77
CA TYR A 181 -14.47 3.65 3.31
C TYR A 181 -14.48 5.14 3.04
N GLU A 182 -15.44 5.59 2.22
CA GLU A 182 -15.52 6.99 1.84
C GLU A 182 -15.71 7.92 3.04
N LYS A 183 -16.61 7.58 3.97
CA LYS A 183 -16.86 8.37 5.18
C LYS A 183 -15.62 8.45 6.08
N ALA A 184 -14.88 7.35 6.23
CA ALA A 184 -13.66 7.34 7.04
C ALA A 184 -12.57 8.20 6.41
N ILE A 185 -12.32 8.07 5.11
CA ILE A 185 -11.34 8.87 4.38
C ILE A 185 -11.71 10.36 4.46
N GLN A 186 -12.99 10.70 4.20
CA GLN A 186 -13.47 12.08 4.30
C GLN A 186 -13.30 12.63 5.71
N PHE A 187 -13.62 11.85 6.76
CA PHE A 187 -13.44 12.27 8.14
C PHE A 187 -11.97 12.60 8.43
N VAL A 188 -11.02 11.77 7.97
CA VAL A 188 -9.59 12.05 8.14
C VAL A 188 -9.19 13.33 7.43
N GLN A 189 -9.63 13.52 6.18
CA GLN A 189 -9.35 14.74 5.41
C GLN A 189 -9.93 15.99 6.08
N ASP A 190 -11.17 15.94 6.55
CA ASP A 190 -11.85 17.07 7.20
C ASP A 190 -11.16 17.50 8.50
N ASN A 191 -10.43 16.58 9.14
CA ASN A 191 -9.62 16.83 10.35
C ASN A 191 -8.13 17.06 10.06
N GLY A 192 -7.74 17.27 8.80
CA GLY A 192 -6.37 17.63 8.41
C GLY A 192 -5.35 16.51 8.49
N GLY A 193 -5.82 15.25 8.61
CA GLY A 193 -5.02 14.05 8.66
C GLY A 193 -4.64 13.51 7.28
N LEU A 194 -3.82 12.45 7.29
CA LEU A 194 -3.52 11.58 6.15
C LEU A 194 -4.11 10.21 6.39
N SER A 195 -4.43 9.47 5.33
CA SER A 195 -4.98 8.13 5.46
C SER A 195 -4.42 7.14 4.45
N HIS A 196 -4.58 5.86 4.73
CA HIS A 196 -4.51 4.78 3.77
C HIS A 196 -5.62 3.75 4.02
N ILE A 197 -5.97 3.00 2.99
CA ILE A 197 -6.93 1.90 3.07
C ILE A 197 -6.22 0.68 3.64
N ASN A 198 -6.77 0.07 4.69
CA ASN A 198 -6.20 -1.07 5.36
C ASN A 198 -6.59 -2.38 4.66
N HIS A 199 -5.66 -3.33 4.60
CA HIS A 199 -5.85 -4.73 4.22
C HIS A 199 -7.09 -5.00 3.32
N PRO A 200 -7.18 -4.36 2.13
CA PRO A 200 -8.38 -4.42 1.28
C PRO A 200 -8.78 -5.85 0.89
N GLY A 201 -7.82 -6.77 0.83
CA GLY A 201 -8.07 -8.19 0.56
C GLY A 201 -8.94 -8.87 1.62
N ASP A 202 -8.92 -8.39 2.86
CA ASP A 202 -9.78 -8.91 3.92
C ASP A 202 -11.26 -8.50 3.68
N TRP A 203 -11.49 -7.26 3.25
CA TRP A 203 -12.81 -6.80 2.83
C TRP A 203 -13.30 -7.49 1.56
N LEU A 204 -12.40 -7.75 0.60
CA LEU A 204 -12.69 -8.45 -0.65
C LEU A 204 -12.83 -9.97 -0.47
N GLU A 205 -12.57 -10.50 0.73
CA GLU A 205 -12.59 -11.94 1.05
C GLU A 205 -11.71 -12.78 0.08
N THR A 206 -10.52 -12.29 -0.24
CA THR A 206 -9.65 -12.88 -1.27
C THR A 206 -9.18 -14.31 -0.97
N ASN A 207 -9.26 -14.78 0.27
CA ASN A 207 -9.07 -16.20 0.60
C ASN A 207 -10.04 -17.12 -0.16
N SER A 208 -11.28 -16.67 -0.35
CA SER A 208 -12.33 -17.44 -1.04
C SER A 208 -12.51 -17.01 -2.49
N ASN A 209 -12.14 -15.76 -2.81
CA ASN A 209 -12.25 -15.17 -4.14
C ASN A 209 -10.97 -14.38 -4.51
N PRO A 210 -9.84 -15.05 -4.81
CA PRO A 210 -8.59 -14.38 -5.15
C PRO A 210 -8.71 -13.40 -6.34
N GLU A 211 -9.60 -13.70 -7.30
CA GLU A 211 -9.81 -12.86 -8.49
C GLU A 211 -10.49 -11.52 -8.18
N ALA A 212 -10.97 -11.30 -6.96
CA ALA A 212 -11.59 -10.02 -6.57
C ALA A 212 -10.63 -8.83 -6.75
N VAL A 213 -9.32 -9.04 -6.61
CA VAL A 213 -8.29 -8.00 -6.83
C VAL A 213 -8.15 -7.60 -8.30
N ASN A 214 -8.61 -8.45 -9.22
CA ASN A 214 -8.61 -8.22 -10.68
C ASN A 214 -10.00 -7.78 -11.20
N ASP A 215 -11.01 -7.72 -10.34
CA ASP A 215 -12.35 -7.30 -10.73
C ASP A 215 -12.35 -5.80 -11.05
N PRO A 216 -12.71 -5.39 -12.28
CA PRO A 216 -12.75 -3.98 -12.67
C PRO A 216 -13.63 -3.11 -11.78
N ASP A 217 -14.72 -3.67 -11.23
CA ASP A 217 -15.63 -2.91 -10.37
C ASP A 217 -14.95 -2.58 -9.01
N ASN A 218 -14.14 -3.51 -8.47
CA ASN A 218 -13.34 -3.28 -7.26
C ASN A 218 -12.18 -2.30 -7.50
N ILE A 219 -11.50 -2.44 -8.64
CA ILE A 219 -10.40 -1.54 -9.03
C ILE A 219 -10.95 -0.11 -9.20
N GLU A 220 -12.07 0.06 -9.91
CA GLU A 220 -12.74 1.35 -10.06
C GLU A 220 -13.19 1.93 -8.72
N PHE A 221 -13.75 1.11 -7.83
CA PHE A 221 -14.19 1.53 -6.52
C PHE A 221 -13.05 2.12 -5.67
N PHE A 222 -11.97 1.37 -5.46
CA PHE A 222 -10.83 1.87 -4.69
C PHE A 222 -10.08 2.99 -5.41
N GLY A 223 -9.92 2.89 -6.74
CA GLY A 223 -9.29 3.93 -7.56
C GLY A 223 -10.02 5.26 -7.47
N ASN A 224 -11.36 5.26 -7.51
CA ASN A 224 -12.15 6.48 -7.36
C ASN A 224 -12.02 7.12 -5.97
N LEU A 225 -11.90 6.33 -4.90
CA LEU A 225 -11.62 6.85 -3.55
C LEU A 225 -10.26 7.55 -3.51
N LEU A 226 -9.22 6.92 -4.07
CA LEU A 226 -7.86 7.46 -4.13
C LEU A 226 -7.79 8.74 -4.98
N LEU A 227 -8.51 8.79 -6.10
CA LEU A 227 -8.57 9.97 -6.98
C LEU A 227 -9.38 11.12 -6.39
N LYS A 228 -10.38 10.82 -5.59
CA LYS A 228 -11.26 11.82 -4.97
C LYS A 228 -10.61 12.53 -3.78
N TYR A 229 -9.81 11.81 -3.01
CA TYR A 229 -9.26 12.28 -1.75
C TYR A 229 -7.74 12.28 -1.78
N ASP A 230 -7.14 13.47 -1.95
CA ASP A 230 -5.68 13.63 -2.02
C ASP A 230 -4.98 13.19 -0.73
N THR A 231 -5.66 13.27 0.41
CA THR A 231 -5.16 12.85 1.72
C THR A 231 -5.19 11.33 1.92
N CYS A 232 -5.89 10.58 1.05
CA CYS A 232 -5.80 9.13 0.98
C CYS A 232 -4.62 8.75 0.09
N LEU A 233 -3.52 8.34 0.70
CA LEU A 233 -2.24 8.18 0.03
C LEU A 233 -2.13 6.87 -0.76
N GLY A 234 -2.81 5.82 -0.31
CA GLY A 234 -2.69 4.51 -0.94
C GLY A 234 -3.36 3.40 -0.13
N ILE A 235 -2.79 2.21 -0.21
CA ILE A 235 -3.32 1.00 0.44
C ILE A 235 -2.23 0.25 1.21
N GLU A 236 -2.59 -0.61 2.14
CA GLU A 236 -1.68 -1.65 2.64
C GLU A 236 -1.53 -2.74 1.58
N VAL A 237 -0.28 -2.97 1.19
CA VAL A 237 0.12 -4.02 0.22
C VAL A 237 0.65 -5.26 0.90
N LEU A 238 1.07 -5.12 2.15
CA LEU A 238 1.55 -6.17 3.04
C LEU A 238 1.01 -5.88 4.44
N ASN A 239 0.28 -6.85 4.99
CA ASN A 239 -0.30 -6.75 6.32
C ASN A 239 -0.23 -8.12 6.97
N GLU A 240 0.20 -8.21 8.23
CA GLU A 240 0.32 -9.46 9.00
C GLU A 240 0.86 -10.66 8.20
N ARG A 241 0.49 -11.87 8.66
CA ARG A 241 0.52 -13.13 7.92
C ARG A 241 -0.91 -13.63 7.72
N ASN A 242 -1.71 -12.85 7.04
CA ASN A 242 -3.10 -13.19 6.74
C ASN A 242 -3.23 -13.72 5.30
N GLY A 243 -3.99 -14.78 5.08
CA GLY A 243 -4.21 -15.34 3.75
C GLY A 243 -5.01 -14.43 2.82
N THR A 244 -5.83 -13.53 3.36
CA THR A 244 -6.60 -12.55 2.59
C THR A 244 -5.71 -11.45 2.05
N THR A 245 -4.74 -10.97 2.81
CA THR A 245 -3.88 -9.85 2.43
C THR A 245 -2.73 -10.24 1.49
N GLY A 246 -2.56 -11.54 1.22
CA GLY A 246 -1.54 -12.04 0.29
C GLY A 246 -1.73 -11.57 -1.17
N TYR A 247 -2.90 -11.04 -1.52
CA TYR A 247 -3.23 -10.57 -2.86
C TYR A 247 -3.25 -9.03 -3.00
N ASP A 248 -3.07 -8.28 -1.92
CA ASP A 248 -3.19 -6.82 -1.92
C ASP A 248 -2.12 -6.14 -2.78
N ARG A 249 -0.94 -6.73 -2.92
CA ARG A 249 0.09 -6.23 -3.84
C ARG A 249 -0.35 -6.29 -5.31
N ILE A 250 -1.24 -7.22 -5.69
CA ILE A 250 -1.80 -7.32 -7.05
C ILE A 250 -2.88 -6.26 -7.24
N LEU A 251 -3.71 -6.05 -6.23
CA LEU A 251 -4.65 -4.92 -6.23
C LEU A 251 -3.90 -3.59 -6.37
N TRP A 252 -2.76 -3.44 -5.68
CA TRP A 252 -1.91 -2.26 -5.79
C TRP A 252 -1.42 -2.02 -7.21
N ASP A 253 -0.92 -3.05 -7.90
CA ASP A 253 -0.52 -2.96 -9.31
C ASP A 253 -1.69 -2.51 -10.20
N ASN A 254 -2.88 -3.05 -9.98
CA ASN A 254 -4.08 -2.65 -10.71
C ASN A 254 -4.49 -1.20 -10.42
N LEU A 255 -4.38 -0.76 -9.16
CA LEU A 255 -4.68 0.62 -8.77
C LEU A 255 -3.64 1.62 -9.29
N LEU A 256 -2.36 1.24 -9.37
CA LEU A 256 -1.35 2.05 -10.03
C LEU A 256 -1.71 2.28 -11.50
N MET A 257 -2.03 1.22 -12.25
CA MET A 257 -2.46 1.33 -13.64
C MET A 257 -3.74 2.14 -13.82
N TYR A 258 -4.65 2.11 -12.83
CA TYR A 258 -5.89 2.88 -12.86
C TYR A 258 -5.68 4.36 -12.57
N CYS A 259 -4.87 4.70 -11.55
CA CYS A 259 -4.75 6.05 -11.01
C CYS A 259 -3.66 6.90 -11.68
N LEU A 260 -2.56 6.30 -12.16
CA LEU A 260 -1.45 7.04 -12.76
C LEU A 260 -1.84 7.85 -14.01
N PRO A 261 -2.73 7.38 -14.90
CA PRO A 261 -3.23 8.21 -16.01
C PRO A 261 -3.92 9.50 -15.57
N TYR A 262 -4.39 9.57 -14.32
CA TYR A 262 -4.96 10.78 -13.70
C TYR A 262 -3.93 11.60 -12.92
N GLY A 263 -2.66 11.20 -12.93
CA GLY A 263 -1.57 11.86 -12.20
C GLY A 263 -1.48 11.51 -10.71
N LYS A 264 -2.27 10.55 -10.22
CA LYS A 264 -2.24 10.10 -8.82
C LYS A 264 -1.38 8.86 -8.67
N ASN A 265 -0.29 8.99 -7.90
CA ASN A 265 0.45 7.81 -7.42
C ASN A 265 -0.32 7.12 -6.28
N VAL A 266 -0.22 5.82 -6.20
CA VAL A 266 -0.80 5.00 -5.14
C VAL A 266 0.33 4.43 -4.30
N ILE A 267 0.45 4.89 -3.06
CA ILE A 267 1.52 4.48 -2.15
C ILE A 267 1.20 3.11 -1.55
N GLY A 268 2.18 2.19 -1.58
CA GLY A 268 2.06 0.86 -0.99
C GLY A 268 2.65 0.81 0.42
N PHE A 269 1.80 0.68 1.45
CA PHE A 269 2.22 0.57 2.85
C PHE A 269 2.40 -0.88 3.28
N SER A 270 3.30 -1.11 4.24
CA SER A 270 3.48 -2.40 4.89
C SER A 270 3.45 -2.20 6.40
N ASN A 271 2.54 -2.89 7.07
CA ASN A 271 2.32 -2.75 8.50
C ASN A 271 2.03 -4.09 9.15
N THR A 272 2.17 -4.12 10.49
CA THR A 272 2.01 -5.35 11.26
C THR A 272 0.58 -5.71 11.57
N ASP A 273 -0.29 -4.73 11.76
CA ASP A 273 -1.64 -4.92 12.29
C ASP A 273 -1.63 -5.85 13.53
N ALA A 274 -0.66 -5.59 14.42
CA ALA A 274 -0.32 -6.55 15.47
C ALA A 274 -1.34 -6.57 16.58
N HIS A 275 -1.91 -7.75 16.81
CA HIS A 275 -2.76 -8.10 17.95
C HIS A 275 -2.02 -9.02 18.96
N SER A 276 -0.76 -9.35 18.65
CA SER A 276 0.11 -10.17 19.50
C SER A 276 1.58 -9.80 19.30
N LEU A 277 2.44 -10.07 20.29
CA LEU A 277 3.84 -9.68 20.23
C LEU A 277 4.62 -10.31 19.07
N ILE A 278 4.31 -11.54 18.68
CA ILE A 278 4.98 -12.19 17.54
C ILE A 278 4.66 -11.49 16.21
N ASN A 279 3.49 -10.87 16.10
CA ASN A 279 3.09 -10.15 14.90
C ASN A 279 3.83 -8.82 14.74
N CYS A 280 4.41 -8.24 15.81
CA CYS A 280 5.24 -7.04 15.71
C CYS A 280 6.45 -7.20 14.78
N ASP A 281 6.87 -8.42 14.43
CA ASP A 281 7.97 -8.69 13.48
C ASP A 281 7.46 -9.22 12.12
N SER A 282 6.19 -8.99 11.76
CA SER A 282 5.61 -9.53 10.50
C SER A 282 5.92 -8.65 9.28
N SER A 283 5.31 -7.51 9.20
CA SER A 283 5.37 -6.59 8.07
C SER A 283 5.60 -5.16 8.58
N PHE A 284 6.37 -4.36 7.87
CA PHE A 284 6.72 -3.00 8.30
C PHE A 284 7.24 -2.19 7.12
N SER A 285 7.33 -0.88 7.29
CA SER A 285 7.92 0.03 6.31
C SER A 285 9.30 0.52 6.78
N VAL A 286 10.22 0.75 5.83
CA VAL A 286 11.52 1.38 6.11
C VAL A 286 11.61 2.68 5.33
N PHE A 287 11.57 3.80 6.07
CA PHE A 287 11.56 5.15 5.53
C PHE A 287 12.98 5.66 5.34
N MET A 288 13.24 6.23 4.15
CA MET A 288 14.49 6.91 3.86
C MET A 288 14.32 8.39 4.20
N MET A 289 14.97 8.85 5.27
CA MET A 289 14.82 10.23 5.78
C MET A 289 16.17 10.79 6.22
N GLU A 290 16.32 12.12 6.17
CA GLU A 290 17.49 12.79 6.75
C GLU A 290 17.53 12.60 8.28
N GLU A 291 16.38 12.72 8.94
CA GLU A 291 16.23 12.64 10.38
C GLU A 291 14.92 11.94 10.77
N ASN A 292 14.93 11.21 11.89
CA ASN A 292 13.73 10.60 12.45
C ASN A 292 12.90 11.63 13.21
N THR A 293 12.01 12.35 12.52
CA THR A 293 11.10 13.34 13.09
C THR A 293 9.69 13.12 12.56
N VAL A 294 8.67 13.63 13.27
CA VAL A 294 7.26 13.53 12.85
C VAL A 294 7.05 14.20 11.48
N ASP A 295 7.68 15.35 11.25
CA ASP A 295 7.54 16.09 10.00
C ASP A 295 8.13 15.30 8.82
N ASN A 296 9.33 14.73 8.98
CA ASN A 296 9.95 13.90 7.93
C ASN A 296 9.17 12.60 7.70
N ILE A 297 8.59 12.00 8.76
CA ILE A 297 7.70 10.84 8.62
C ILE A 297 6.48 11.22 7.76
N LYS A 298 5.83 12.34 8.07
CA LYS A 298 4.67 12.83 7.32
C LYS A 298 5.01 13.12 5.86
N GLU A 299 6.13 13.78 5.60
CA GLU A 299 6.62 14.06 4.25
C GLU A 299 6.93 12.77 3.48
N THR A 300 7.62 11.82 4.13
CA THR A 300 7.97 10.54 3.50
C THR A 300 6.75 9.67 3.20
N MET A 301 5.70 9.72 4.05
CA MET A 301 4.41 9.10 3.72
C MET A 301 3.82 9.67 2.42
N GLN A 302 3.95 10.97 2.18
CA GLN A 302 3.36 11.64 1.02
C GLN A 302 4.18 11.47 -0.25
N ASN A 303 5.51 11.50 -0.16
CA ASN A 303 6.39 11.38 -1.32
C ASN A 303 6.75 9.94 -1.70
N GLY A 304 6.57 8.97 -0.78
CA GLY A 304 6.81 7.55 -1.03
C GLY A 304 8.29 7.13 -0.96
N ALA A 305 9.18 7.92 -0.36
CA ALA A 305 10.60 7.55 -0.24
C ALA A 305 10.82 6.44 0.82
N PHE A 306 10.13 5.31 0.69
CA PHE A 306 10.23 4.19 1.62
C PHE A 306 9.98 2.83 0.95
N PHE A 307 10.31 1.77 1.65
CA PHE A 307 10.18 0.39 1.22
C PHE A 307 9.16 -0.35 2.08
N ALA A 308 8.35 -1.19 1.45
CA ALA A 308 7.42 -2.09 2.11
C ALA A 308 8.10 -3.46 2.32
N ILE A 309 8.17 -3.94 3.56
CA ILE A 309 8.89 -5.17 3.91
C ILE A 309 7.96 -6.14 4.61
N THR A 310 8.11 -7.43 4.31
CA THR A 310 7.46 -8.49 5.09
C THR A 310 8.41 -9.64 5.41
N ARG A 311 8.28 -10.18 6.61
CA ARG A 311 8.96 -11.38 7.11
C ARG A 311 8.02 -12.59 7.14
N ALA A 312 6.74 -12.39 6.85
CA ALA A 312 5.77 -13.47 6.82
C ALA A 312 4.73 -13.20 5.74
N LEU A 313 4.58 -14.14 4.81
CA LEU A 313 3.62 -14.06 3.71
C LEU A 313 2.93 -15.40 3.56
N ARG A 314 1.63 -15.39 3.37
CA ARG A 314 0.91 -16.54 2.80
C ARG A 314 0.93 -16.46 1.29
N GLY A 315 1.20 -17.62 0.67
CA GLY A 315 1.35 -17.71 -0.77
C GLY A 315 0.11 -17.28 -1.53
N ASN A 316 0.36 -16.69 -2.68
CA ASN A 316 -0.66 -16.48 -3.70
C ASN A 316 -0.19 -17.14 -5.00
N ASN A 317 -1.14 -17.42 -5.89
CA ASN A 317 -0.91 -18.14 -7.15
C ASN A 317 -0.99 -17.22 -8.37
N PHE A 318 -0.90 -15.91 -8.19
CA PHE A 318 -0.94 -14.97 -9.31
C PHE A 318 0.42 -14.85 -10.01
N GLU A 319 0.40 -14.22 -11.19
CA GLU A 319 1.50 -14.18 -12.16
C GLU A 319 2.79 -13.48 -11.66
N ILE A 320 2.73 -12.71 -10.57
CA ILE A 320 3.91 -12.01 -10.03
C ILE A 320 4.78 -12.98 -9.23
N GLY A 321 5.33 -13.96 -9.90
CA GLY A 321 6.16 -14.99 -9.33
C GLY A 321 5.40 -16.21 -8.82
N PRO A 322 6.10 -17.27 -8.39
CA PRO A 322 5.50 -18.47 -7.84
C PRO A 322 4.75 -18.15 -6.54
N ALA A 323 3.81 -19.02 -6.18
CA ALA A 323 3.19 -18.97 -4.86
C ALA A 323 4.26 -18.89 -3.78
N GLU A 324 4.23 -17.84 -2.98
CA GLU A 324 5.20 -17.59 -1.93
C GLU A 324 4.53 -17.75 -0.58
N GLU A 325 5.09 -18.61 0.22
CA GLU A 325 4.70 -18.77 1.61
C GLU A 325 5.98 -18.91 2.45
N PHE A 326 6.14 -18.00 3.40
CA PHE A 326 7.24 -18.05 4.35
C PHE A 326 6.85 -17.38 5.66
N ASP A 327 7.57 -17.74 6.72
CA ASP A 327 7.46 -17.12 8.03
C ASP A 327 8.82 -17.11 8.72
N THR A 328 9.44 -15.94 8.76
CA THR A 328 10.77 -15.73 9.36
C THR A 328 10.70 -14.78 10.57
N ARG A 329 9.49 -14.54 11.09
CA ARG A 329 9.30 -13.74 12.31
C ARG A 329 10.07 -14.34 13.47
N GLY A 330 10.73 -13.48 14.24
CA GLY A 330 11.53 -13.88 15.42
C GLY A 330 12.75 -14.76 15.11
N SER A 331 13.07 -15.04 13.84
CA SER A 331 14.22 -15.86 13.45
C SER A 331 15.56 -15.16 13.65
N GLY A 332 15.57 -13.82 13.67
CA GLY A 332 16.80 -13.03 13.66
C GLY A 332 17.52 -13.02 12.30
N ILE A 333 16.98 -13.69 11.26
CA ILE A 333 17.55 -13.64 9.91
C ILE A 333 17.36 -12.22 9.37
N PRO A 334 18.40 -11.56 8.82
CA PRO A 334 18.26 -10.24 8.21
C PRO A 334 17.27 -10.26 7.03
N TYR A 335 16.41 -9.25 6.94
CA TYR A 335 15.51 -9.08 5.79
C TYR A 335 16.23 -8.38 4.63
N PRO A 336 15.84 -8.65 3.37
CA PRO A 336 16.42 -7.97 2.23
C PRO A 336 16.10 -6.47 2.27
N MET A 337 17.10 -5.63 1.95
CA MET A 337 16.96 -4.17 1.98
C MET A 337 17.74 -3.52 0.84
N PHE A 338 17.14 -2.53 0.18
CA PHE A 338 17.85 -1.70 -0.78
C PHE A 338 18.89 -0.84 -0.07
N THR A 339 20.10 -0.81 -0.63
CA THR A 339 21.17 0.13 -0.25
C THR A 339 21.35 1.22 -1.30
N GLU A 340 20.74 1.03 -2.48
CA GLU A 340 20.62 2.02 -3.55
C GLU A 340 19.45 1.61 -4.45
N LEU A 341 18.61 2.56 -4.83
CA LEU A 341 17.66 2.46 -5.93
C LEU A 341 17.67 3.80 -6.65
N SER A 342 18.33 3.85 -7.78
CA SER A 342 18.59 5.10 -8.50
C SER A 342 18.16 5.00 -9.96
N VAL A 343 17.86 6.14 -10.56
CA VAL A 343 17.46 6.29 -11.95
C VAL A 343 18.46 7.22 -12.64
N ASN A 344 18.96 6.81 -13.81
CA ASN A 344 19.81 7.62 -14.65
C ASN A 344 19.35 7.50 -16.11
N GLY A 345 18.67 8.53 -16.61
CA GLY A 345 17.96 8.43 -17.89
C GLY A 345 16.92 7.33 -17.84
N HIS A 346 17.04 6.32 -18.68
CA HIS A 346 16.13 5.16 -18.75
C HIS A 346 16.69 3.93 -18.01
N GLU A 347 17.79 4.07 -17.29
CA GLU A 347 18.39 2.99 -16.50
C GLU A 347 17.93 3.05 -15.05
N ILE A 348 17.44 1.93 -14.53
CA ILE A 348 17.12 1.72 -13.12
C ILE A 348 18.20 0.83 -12.52
N THR A 349 18.93 1.34 -11.53
CA THR A 349 19.99 0.61 -10.84
C THR A 349 19.59 0.34 -9.39
N ALA A 350 19.70 -0.91 -8.97
CA ALA A 350 19.46 -1.35 -7.60
C ALA A 350 20.69 -2.04 -6.99
N ARG A 351 20.94 -1.77 -5.70
CA ARG A 351 21.85 -2.51 -4.82
C ARG A 351 21.09 -2.94 -3.59
N ALA A 352 21.44 -4.07 -3.03
CA ALA A 352 20.76 -4.59 -1.86
C ALA A 352 21.71 -5.35 -0.92
N THR A 353 21.28 -5.50 0.33
CA THR A 353 21.84 -6.45 1.30
C THR A 353 20.82 -7.53 1.60
N ASP A 354 21.32 -8.70 1.98
CA ASP A 354 20.50 -9.86 2.42
C ASP A 354 19.45 -10.32 1.40
N ALA A 355 19.63 -9.95 0.13
CA ALA A 355 18.79 -10.33 -1.00
C ALA A 355 19.49 -11.40 -1.85
N GLN A 356 18.71 -12.37 -2.33
CA GLN A 356 19.15 -13.44 -3.21
C GLN A 356 18.65 -13.22 -4.64
N GLU A 357 17.47 -12.65 -4.78
CA GLU A 357 16.80 -12.43 -6.04
C GLU A 357 16.24 -11.01 -6.11
N ILE A 358 16.29 -10.41 -7.29
CA ILE A 358 15.65 -9.14 -7.64
C ILE A 358 14.75 -9.36 -8.85
N GLN A 359 13.57 -8.76 -8.83
CA GLN A 359 12.70 -8.67 -9.99
C GLN A 359 12.16 -7.26 -10.19
N PHE A 360 12.05 -6.87 -11.46
CA PHE A 360 11.46 -5.61 -11.90
C PHE A 360 10.07 -5.92 -12.45
N ILE A 361 9.09 -5.14 -12.06
CA ILE A 361 7.68 -5.36 -12.37
C ILE A 361 7.15 -4.07 -12.99
N ALA A 362 6.60 -4.18 -14.20
CA ALA A 362 5.92 -3.10 -14.89
C ALA A 362 4.48 -3.51 -15.18
N ASN A 363 3.50 -2.65 -14.88
CA ASN A 363 2.09 -2.91 -15.13
C ASN A 363 1.63 -4.32 -14.65
N GLY A 364 2.07 -4.72 -13.45
CA GLY A 364 1.74 -6.01 -12.85
C GLY A 364 2.43 -7.23 -13.46
N LYS A 365 3.46 -7.04 -14.31
CA LYS A 365 4.20 -8.14 -14.95
C LYS A 365 5.69 -8.06 -14.67
N VAL A 366 6.31 -9.21 -14.43
CA VAL A 366 7.77 -9.29 -14.29
C VAL A 366 8.43 -9.07 -15.65
N ILE A 367 9.18 -7.98 -15.79
CA ILE A 367 9.91 -7.62 -17.01
C ILE A 367 11.38 -8.03 -16.98
N ALA A 368 11.97 -8.15 -15.78
CA ALA A 368 13.32 -8.66 -15.58
C ALA A 368 13.42 -9.34 -14.22
N LYS A 369 14.19 -10.42 -14.16
CA LYS A 369 14.42 -11.21 -12.96
C LYS A 369 15.81 -11.81 -12.98
N GLN A 370 16.56 -11.64 -11.88
CA GLN A 370 17.91 -12.21 -11.79
C GLN A 370 18.37 -12.37 -10.33
N ALA A 371 19.44 -13.12 -10.14
CA ALA A 371 20.11 -13.17 -8.85
C ALA A 371 20.77 -11.81 -8.57
N ILE A 372 20.67 -11.37 -7.30
CA ILE A 372 21.35 -10.17 -6.85
C ILE A 372 22.42 -10.54 -5.83
N GLY A 373 23.42 -10.51 -5.65
CA GLY A 373 24.40 -10.68 -4.55
C GLY A 373 24.79 -9.30 -4.04
N ASN A 374 26.09 -9.08 -3.90
CA ASN A 374 26.63 -7.78 -3.49
C ASN A 374 26.87 -6.83 -4.67
N ASN A 375 26.39 -7.17 -5.88
CA ASN A 375 26.58 -6.37 -7.09
C ASN A 375 25.38 -5.48 -7.36
N ALA A 376 25.59 -4.39 -8.10
CA ALA A 376 24.48 -3.64 -8.67
C ALA A 376 23.80 -4.46 -9.78
N VAL A 377 22.50 -4.31 -9.85
CA VAL A 377 21.67 -4.78 -10.96
C VAL A 377 21.09 -3.56 -11.65
N THR A 378 21.32 -3.45 -12.95
CA THR A 378 20.80 -2.34 -13.78
C THR A 378 19.93 -2.91 -14.89
N VAL A 379 18.77 -2.32 -15.07
CA VAL A 379 17.86 -2.58 -16.19
C VAL A 379 17.72 -1.28 -16.97
N ASN A 380 18.00 -1.33 -18.28
CA ASN A 380 17.70 -0.25 -19.19
C ASN A 380 16.31 -0.54 -19.80
N LEU A 381 15.35 0.34 -19.58
CA LEU A 381 13.97 0.13 -20.04
C LEU A 381 13.86 0.20 -21.56
N ASP A 382 14.80 0.86 -22.28
CA ASP A 382 14.81 0.85 -23.74
C ASP A 382 15.05 -0.55 -24.34
N ASP A 383 15.62 -1.46 -23.54
CA ASP A 383 15.85 -2.85 -23.94
C ASP A 383 14.64 -3.76 -23.64
N VAL A 384 13.57 -3.22 -23.03
CA VAL A 384 12.39 -3.97 -22.61
C VAL A 384 11.27 -3.79 -23.64
N GLU A 385 10.74 -4.90 -24.15
CA GLU A 385 9.63 -4.88 -25.12
C GLU A 385 8.36 -4.31 -24.47
N GLY A 386 7.71 -3.36 -25.14
CA GLY A 386 6.45 -2.76 -24.68
C GLY A 386 6.61 -1.64 -23.66
N VAL A 387 7.83 -1.07 -23.51
CA VAL A 387 8.10 0.03 -22.59
C VAL A 387 7.18 1.25 -22.84
N GLU A 388 6.76 1.45 -24.08
CA GLU A 388 5.86 2.52 -24.48
C GLU A 388 4.44 2.42 -23.87
N ASP A 389 4.09 1.27 -23.32
CA ASP A 389 2.79 1.02 -22.65
C ASP A 389 2.92 1.01 -21.12
N PHE A 390 4.13 1.21 -20.56
CA PHE A 390 4.31 1.16 -19.12
C PHE A 390 3.86 2.46 -18.45
N GLU A 391 3.08 2.31 -17.37
CA GLU A 391 2.71 3.41 -16.48
C GLU A 391 3.74 3.56 -15.33
N TYR A 392 4.34 2.44 -14.89
CA TYR A 392 5.31 2.40 -13.81
C TYR A 392 6.23 1.18 -13.90
N VAL A 393 7.32 1.25 -13.17
CA VAL A 393 8.15 0.11 -12.79
C VAL A 393 8.33 0.11 -11.28
N ARG A 394 8.20 -1.04 -10.62
CA ARG A 394 8.57 -1.24 -9.23
C ARG A 394 9.53 -2.42 -9.10
N VAL A 395 10.26 -2.48 -7.99
CA VAL A 395 11.31 -3.47 -7.78
C VAL A 395 11.04 -4.27 -6.52
N GLU A 396 11.17 -5.58 -6.60
CA GLU A 396 11.06 -6.48 -5.45
C GLU A 396 12.38 -7.20 -5.21
N LEU A 397 12.76 -7.28 -3.95
CA LEU A 397 13.85 -8.11 -3.45
C LEU A 397 13.28 -9.30 -2.70
N LYS A 398 13.89 -10.47 -2.90
CA LYS A 398 13.60 -11.69 -2.15
C LYS A 398 14.87 -12.18 -1.50
N GLY A 399 14.77 -12.54 -0.23
CA GLY A 399 15.88 -13.06 0.55
C GLY A 399 15.41 -14.08 1.56
N GLU A 400 16.36 -14.64 2.31
CA GLU A 400 16.08 -15.66 3.33
C GLU A 400 15.22 -15.11 4.47
N GLY A 401 15.35 -13.82 4.77
CA GLY A 401 14.62 -13.13 5.86
C GLY A 401 13.31 -12.48 5.44
N GLY A 402 12.86 -12.64 4.18
CA GLY A 402 11.60 -12.08 3.70
C GLY A 402 11.66 -11.42 2.33
N MET A 403 10.81 -10.42 2.13
CA MET A 403 10.71 -9.63 0.90
C MET A 403 10.78 -8.14 1.20
N CYS A 404 11.24 -7.37 0.22
CA CYS A 404 11.25 -5.90 0.25
C CYS A 404 10.77 -5.37 -1.10
N LEU A 405 9.77 -4.50 -1.09
CA LEU A 405 9.16 -3.89 -2.26
C LEU A 405 9.49 -2.40 -2.30
N SER A 406 9.88 -1.90 -3.47
CA SER A 406 9.95 -0.46 -3.69
C SER A 406 8.55 0.13 -3.94
N GLN A 407 8.42 1.44 -3.78
CA GLN A 407 7.33 2.19 -4.39
C GLN A 407 7.49 2.24 -5.92
N ALA A 408 6.42 2.66 -6.60
CA ALA A 408 6.41 2.79 -8.04
C ALA A 408 7.35 3.91 -8.53
N LEU A 409 8.19 3.59 -9.52
CA LEU A 409 8.92 4.51 -10.36
C LEU A 409 8.01 4.83 -11.55
N ILE A 410 7.53 6.05 -11.66
CA ILE A 410 6.48 6.43 -12.63
C ILE A 410 7.11 6.71 -13.99
N ILE A 411 6.56 6.13 -15.05
CA ILE A 411 6.95 6.41 -16.43
C ILE A 411 6.11 7.59 -16.91
N ASP A 412 6.77 8.71 -17.16
CA ASP A 412 6.13 9.96 -17.58
C ASP A 412 6.44 10.21 -19.06
N ASP A 413 5.46 10.05 -19.92
CA ASP A 413 5.54 10.29 -21.37
C ASP A 413 5.28 11.76 -21.73
N GLY A 414 5.18 12.65 -20.74
CA GLY A 414 4.90 14.07 -20.93
C GLY A 414 3.45 14.37 -21.32
N SER A 415 2.54 13.39 -21.26
CA SER A 415 1.12 13.62 -21.49
C SER A 415 0.49 14.31 -20.28
N GLU A 416 -0.45 15.24 -20.55
CA GLU A 416 -1.22 15.85 -19.48
C GLU A 416 -2.11 14.81 -18.79
N PRO A 417 -2.16 14.78 -17.45
CA PRO A 417 -3.04 13.89 -16.72
C PRO A 417 -4.50 14.05 -17.15
N LEU A 418 -5.25 12.96 -17.10
CA LEU A 418 -6.68 12.98 -17.32
C LEU A 418 -7.37 13.74 -16.17
N GLU A 419 -8.43 14.49 -16.49
CA GLU A 419 -9.26 15.09 -15.45
C GLU A 419 -10.14 14.00 -14.80
N PHE A 420 -10.01 13.84 -13.49
CA PHE A 420 -10.94 13.00 -12.72
C PHE A 420 -12.22 13.78 -12.47
N SER A 421 -13.33 13.21 -12.84
CA SER A 421 -14.66 13.71 -12.48
C SER A 421 -15.52 12.54 -12.00
N GLU A 422 -16.06 12.66 -10.80
CA GLU A 422 -17.12 11.73 -10.40
C GLU A 422 -18.23 11.77 -11.46
N SER A 423 -18.54 10.62 -12.03
CA SER A 423 -19.60 10.51 -13.04
C SER A 423 -20.98 10.78 -12.39
N LYS A 424 -21.31 12.06 -12.20
CA LYS A 424 -22.66 12.49 -11.78
C LYS A 424 -23.49 12.68 -13.03
N GLY A 425 -24.32 11.74 -13.40
CA GLY A 425 -25.23 11.91 -14.53
C GLY A 425 -25.74 10.63 -15.15
N LEU A 426 -26.23 10.75 -16.40
CA LEU A 426 -26.82 9.66 -17.13
C LEU A 426 -25.86 8.45 -17.29
N CYS A 427 -24.55 8.70 -17.38
CA CYS A 427 -23.53 7.64 -17.48
C CYS A 427 -23.42 6.83 -16.20
N ALA A 428 -23.40 7.45 -15.00
CA ALA A 428 -23.41 6.75 -13.72
C ALA A 428 -24.72 5.97 -13.52
N MET A 429 -25.85 6.56 -13.92
CA MET A 429 -27.15 5.88 -13.86
C MET A 429 -27.19 4.68 -14.81
N LEU A 430 -26.59 4.80 -15.99
CA LEU A 430 -26.48 3.70 -16.97
C LEU A 430 -25.49 2.65 -16.49
N HIS A 431 -24.36 3.04 -15.88
CA HIS A 431 -23.39 2.13 -15.30
C HIS A 431 -24.00 1.33 -14.14
N ASN A 432 -24.66 1.99 -13.18
CA ASN A 432 -25.39 1.33 -12.09
C ASN A 432 -26.53 0.43 -12.59
N LEU A 433 -27.20 0.81 -13.66
CA LEU A 433 -28.21 -0.03 -14.31
C LEU A 433 -27.53 -1.25 -14.97
N PHE A 434 -26.38 -1.05 -15.58
CA PHE A 434 -25.58 -2.07 -16.23
C PHE A 434 -25.09 -3.14 -15.23
N ILE A 435 -24.58 -2.72 -14.07
CA ILE A 435 -24.20 -3.62 -12.97
C ILE A 435 -25.41 -4.42 -12.50
N LYS A 436 -26.57 -3.78 -12.27
CA LYS A 436 -27.78 -4.46 -11.80
C LYS A 436 -28.34 -5.50 -12.75
N ILE A 437 -28.08 -5.37 -14.06
CA ILE A 437 -28.52 -6.35 -15.07
C ILE A 437 -27.44 -7.39 -15.41
N LYS A 438 -26.17 -7.16 -15.00
CA LYS A 438 -25.04 -8.10 -15.18
C LYS A 438 -25.38 -9.42 -14.48
N GLY A 439 -25.32 -10.53 -15.20
CA GLY A 439 -25.73 -11.86 -14.70
C GLY A 439 -27.21 -12.20 -14.82
N THR A 440 -28.04 -11.29 -15.29
CA THR A 440 -29.47 -11.56 -15.55
C THR A 440 -29.72 -11.96 -17.02
N LYS A 441 -30.92 -12.48 -17.29
CA LYS A 441 -31.37 -12.74 -18.69
C LYS A 441 -31.32 -11.50 -19.59
N LEU A 442 -31.50 -10.30 -19.01
CA LEU A 442 -31.37 -9.01 -19.71
C LEU A 442 -29.94 -8.76 -20.18
N TRP A 443 -28.95 -9.17 -19.40
CA TRP A 443 -27.55 -9.11 -19.80
C TRP A 443 -27.22 -9.96 -21.01
N THR A 444 -27.71 -11.19 -21.05
CA THR A 444 -27.52 -12.08 -22.19
C THR A 444 -28.13 -11.48 -23.47
N ILE A 445 -29.34 -10.92 -23.39
CA ILE A 445 -30.00 -10.23 -24.48
C ILE A 445 -29.18 -9.01 -24.96
N PHE A 446 -28.64 -8.22 -24.02
CA PHE A 446 -27.80 -7.06 -24.35
C PHE A 446 -26.52 -7.48 -25.09
N GLN A 447 -25.85 -8.54 -24.64
CA GLN A 447 -24.67 -9.09 -25.32
C GLN A 447 -24.99 -9.56 -26.73
N GLU A 448 -26.12 -10.25 -26.93
CA GLU A 448 -26.59 -10.68 -28.27
C GLU A 448 -26.86 -9.50 -29.20
N ILE A 449 -27.44 -8.40 -28.69
CA ILE A 449 -27.68 -7.18 -29.47
C ILE A 449 -26.34 -6.52 -29.86
N VAL A 450 -25.40 -6.42 -28.95
CA VAL A 450 -24.07 -5.83 -29.22
C VAL A 450 -23.32 -6.65 -30.29
N ILE A 451 -23.38 -7.96 -30.20
CA ILE A 451 -22.79 -8.87 -31.21
C ILE A 451 -23.46 -8.70 -32.54
N ALA A 452 -24.80 -8.64 -32.58
CA ALA A 452 -25.57 -8.46 -33.83
C ALA A 452 -25.29 -7.10 -34.49
N VAL A 453 -25.11 -6.03 -33.68
CA VAL A 453 -24.74 -4.70 -34.19
C VAL A 453 -23.31 -4.69 -34.74
N LYS A 454 -22.35 -5.30 -34.02
CA LYS A 454 -20.96 -5.46 -34.50
C LYS A 454 -20.87 -6.21 -35.81
N ASN A 455 -21.72 -7.23 -36.02
CA ASN A 455 -21.73 -8.01 -37.23
C ASN A 455 -22.41 -7.29 -38.40
N LYS A 456 -23.20 -6.24 -38.17
CA LYS A 456 -23.83 -5.39 -39.22
C LYS A 456 -22.96 -4.17 -39.61
N ILE A 457 -21.97 -3.82 -38.80
CA ILE A 457 -21.06 -2.71 -39.08
C ILE A 457 -19.80 -3.19 -39.83
N LYS A 458 -19.56 -4.49 -39.86
CA LYS A 458 -18.58 -5.15 -40.74
C LYS A 458 -19.23 -5.46 -42.09
#